data_cea79b41e13a77258c67752ae35ff4a8
#
_entry.id   cea79b41e13a77258c67752ae35ff4a8
#
_cell.length_a   1.000
_cell.length_b   1.000
_cell.length_c   1.000
_cell.angle_alpha   90.00
_cell.angle_beta   90.00
_cell.angle_gamma   90.00
#
_symmetry.space_group_name_H-M   'P 1'
#
loop_
_entity.id
_entity.type
_entity.pdbx_description
1 polymer ?
#
loop_
_entity_poly.entity_id
_entity_poly.type
_entity_poly.pdbx_seq_one_letter_code
_entity_poly.pdbx_strand_id
1 'polypeptide(L)'
;VVSVYDTSGPYTDPAATIDVKKGLQSVRAAWIAERGDTEQYEGRKPVALDDGRQSEDAARLAQLRQEAAALQRQPRRAKAGANVTQMHYAKKGIITPEMEYVALRENGKREWMAQYQQDAAREQRLMGNPMGAMIPKIITPEFVRDEVARGRAIIPANINHPEVEPMA
;
A
#
# COMPACT_ATOMS: atom_id res chain seq x y z
N VAL A 1 3.05 15.95 -6.12
CA VAL A 1 2.06 15.09 -6.81
C VAL A 1 2.36 13.66 -6.42
N VAL A 2 1.39 12.95 -5.89
CA VAL A 2 1.51 11.53 -5.54
C VAL A 2 0.78 10.73 -6.61
N SER A 3 1.48 9.77 -7.24
CA SER A 3 0.89 8.86 -8.20
C SER A 3 0.09 7.77 -7.48
N VAL A 4 -1.10 7.48 -7.97
CA VAL A 4 -1.97 6.41 -7.48
C VAL A 4 -2.37 5.51 -8.64
N TYR A 5 -2.80 4.28 -8.32
CA TYR A 5 -3.36 3.42 -9.34
C TYR A 5 -4.70 3.94 -9.84
N ASP A 6 -4.86 3.96 -11.14
CA ASP A 6 -6.18 4.03 -11.74
C ASP A 6 -6.80 2.62 -11.74
N THR A 7 -7.76 2.42 -10.85
CA THR A 7 -8.48 1.15 -10.73
C THR A 7 -9.74 1.09 -11.58
N SER A 8 -10.04 2.15 -12.35
CA SER A 8 -11.22 2.21 -13.21
C SER A 8 -11.09 1.36 -14.47
N GLY A 9 -9.90 0.88 -14.74
CA GLY A 9 -9.61 -0.11 -15.78
C GLY A 9 -8.48 0.29 -16.72
N PRO A 10 -7.99 -0.68 -17.48
CA PRO A 10 -6.79 -0.51 -18.30
C PRO A 10 -6.96 0.44 -19.50
N TYR A 11 -8.17 0.87 -19.78
CA TYR A 11 -8.48 1.66 -20.97
C TYR A 11 -8.69 3.16 -20.72
N THR A 12 -8.55 3.60 -19.47
CA THR A 12 -8.78 5.00 -19.08
C THR A 12 -7.57 5.89 -19.28
N ASP A 13 -6.38 5.33 -19.28
CA ASP A 13 -5.13 6.05 -19.58
C ASP A 13 -4.56 5.57 -20.93
N PRO A 14 -4.63 6.39 -21.99
CA PRO A 14 -4.12 6.01 -23.30
C PRO A 14 -2.58 5.86 -23.35
N ALA A 15 -1.86 6.39 -22.33
CA ALA A 15 -0.42 6.23 -22.20
C ALA A 15 -0.01 4.95 -21.47
N ALA A 16 -0.96 4.26 -20.81
CA ALA A 16 -0.68 3.04 -20.07
C ALA A 16 -0.46 1.86 -21.01
N THR A 17 0.71 1.24 -20.93
CA THR A 17 0.98 -0.04 -21.59
C THR A 17 0.68 -1.15 -20.60
N ILE A 18 -0.37 -1.92 -20.88
CA ILE A 18 -0.82 -3.01 -20.01
C ILE A 18 -0.28 -4.32 -20.51
N ASP A 19 0.48 -4.98 -19.67
CA ASP A 19 0.95 -6.34 -19.85
C ASP A 19 0.44 -7.19 -18.68
N VAL A 20 -0.51 -8.07 -18.97
CA VAL A 20 -1.13 -8.94 -17.95
C VAL A 20 -0.12 -9.83 -17.22
N LYS A 21 1.03 -10.11 -17.85
CA LYS A 21 2.10 -10.89 -17.23
C LYS A 21 2.95 -10.05 -16.27
N LYS A 22 3.12 -8.77 -16.53
CA LYS A 22 3.86 -7.84 -15.66
C LYS A 22 2.99 -7.26 -14.56
N GLY A 23 1.68 -7.24 -14.75
CA GLY A 23 0.73 -6.61 -13.84
C GLY A 23 0.86 -5.09 -13.81
N LEU A 24 0.23 -4.46 -12.81
CA LEU A 24 0.32 -3.02 -12.62
C LEU A 24 1.71 -2.58 -12.15
N GLN A 25 2.12 -1.38 -12.53
CA GLN A 25 3.37 -0.79 -12.10
C GLN A 25 3.36 -0.55 -10.58
N SER A 26 4.44 -0.92 -9.90
CA SER A 26 4.57 -0.69 -8.45
C SER A 26 4.83 0.78 -8.14
N VAL A 27 3.82 1.50 -7.66
CA VAL A 27 3.89 2.93 -7.33
C VAL A 27 4.90 3.20 -6.22
N ARG A 28 4.98 2.31 -5.21
CA ARG A 28 5.86 2.46 -4.04
C ARG A 28 7.28 1.93 -4.24
N ALA A 29 7.60 1.33 -5.39
CA ALA A 29 8.92 0.72 -5.62
C ALA A 29 10.07 1.71 -5.41
N ALA A 30 9.92 2.95 -5.90
CA ALA A 30 10.91 4.00 -5.71
C ALA A 30 11.06 4.39 -4.23
N TRP A 31 9.95 4.58 -3.51
CA TRP A 31 9.96 4.93 -2.08
C TRP A 31 10.65 3.88 -1.21
N ILE A 32 10.41 2.60 -1.51
CA ILE A 32 11.01 1.47 -0.81
C ILE A 32 12.50 1.37 -1.12
N ALA A 33 12.89 1.59 -2.38
CA ALA A 33 14.29 1.55 -2.80
C ALA A 33 15.11 2.68 -2.16
N GLU A 34 14.53 3.89 -2.09
CA GLU A 34 15.18 5.08 -1.51
C GLU A 34 15.47 4.90 -0.02
N ARG A 35 14.59 4.24 0.73
CA ARG A 35 14.84 3.94 2.15
C ARG A 35 16.03 3.00 2.37
N GLY A 36 16.36 2.14 1.41
CA GLY A 36 17.55 1.31 1.42
C GLY A 36 17.61 0.21 2.50
N ASP A 37 16.51 -0.03 3.21
CA ASP A 37 16.40 -0.94 4.37
C ASP A 37 15.81 -2.31 4.02
N THR A 38 15.55 -2.56 2.75
CA THR A 38 15.01 -3.81 2.21
C THR A 38 15.99 -4.50 1.27
N GLU A 39 15.84 -5.79 1.12
CA GLU A 39 16.54 -6.63 0.14
C GLU A 39 15.54 -7.48 -0.65
N GLN A 40 15.89 -7.83 -1.89
CA GLN A 40 15.13 -8.79 -2.68
C GLN A 40 15.52 -10.22 -2.29
N TYR A 41 14.57 -11.15 -2.40
CA TYR A 41 14.83 -12.58 -2.19
C TYR A 41 14.01 -13.43 -3.16
N GLU A 42 14.36 -14.71 -3.30
CA GLU A 42 13.76 -15.59 -4.32
C GLU A 42 12.27 -15.88 -4.09
N GLY A 43 11.79 -15.71 -2.87
CA GLY A 43 10.41 -16.03 -2.53
C GLY A 43 10.14 -17.55 -2.40
N ARG A 44 8.87 -17.90 -2.24
CA ARG A 44 8.40 -19.27 -2.14
C ARG A 44 8.24 -19.89 -3.51
N LYS A 45 8.72 -21.12 -3.69
CA LYS A 45 8.47 -21.89 -4.91
C LYS A 45 7.04 -22.42 -4.91
N PRO A 46 6.34 -22.39 -6.07
CA PRO A 46 5.01 -22.99 -6.18
C PRO A 46 5.01 -24.48 -5.83
N VAL A 47 3.97 -24.92 -5.15
CA VAL A 47 3.71 -26.31 -4.80
C VAL A 47 2.36 -26.76 -5.38
N ALA A 48 2.13 -28.07 -5.48
CA ALA A 48 0.90 -28.63 -6.07
C ALA A 48 -0.39 -28.11 -5.39
N LEU A 49 -0.35 -27.84 -4.09
CA LEU A 49 -1.48 -27.29 -3.34
C LEU A 49 -1.93 -25.91 -3.82
N ASP A 50 -1.06 -25.13 -4.41
CA ASP A 50 -1.38 -23.80 -4.93
C ASP A 50 -2.34 -23.85 -6.14
N ASP A 51 -2.40 -24.98 -6.83
CA ASP A 51 -3.33 -25.25 -7.94
C ASP A 51 -4.62 -25.96 -7.47
N GLY A 52 -4.82 -26.11 -6.16
CA GLY A 52 -5.97 -26.82 -5.57
C GLY A 52 -5.97 -28.33 -5.78
N ARG A 53 -4.87 -28.91 -6.24
CA ARG A 53 -4.73 -30.35 -6.49
C ARG A 53 -4.03 -31.04 -5.35
N GLN A 54 -4.50 -32.23 -5.01
CA GLN A 54 -3.90 -33.07 -3.95
C GLN A 54 -2.78 -33.98 -4.48
N SER A 55 -2.61 -34.13 -5.79
CA SER A 55 -1.60 -35.01 -6.38
C SER A 55 -0.45 -34.22 -6.99
N GLU A 56 0.77 -34.66 -6.75
CA GLU A 56 1.98 -34.13 -7.37
C GLU A 56 2.06 -34.61 -8.83
N ASP A 57 1.45 -33.91 -9.75
CA ASP A 57 1.70 -34.04 -11.17
C ASP A 57 2.95 -33.22 -11.52
N ALA A 58 4.06 -33.92 -11.77
CA ALA A 58 5.36 -33.29 -12.03
C ALA A 58 5.33 -32.37 -13.28
N ALA A 59 4.57 -32.74 -14.31
CA ALA A 59 4.46 -31.94 -15.53
C ALA A 59 3.69 -30.64 -15.25
N ARG A 60 2.59 -30.73 -14.50
CA ARG A 60 1.80 -29.56 -14.11
C ARG A 60 2.58 -28.64 -13.16
N LEU A 61 3.32 -29.22 -12.23
CA LEU A 61 4.16 -28.45 -11.29
C LEU A 61 5.30 -27.71 -12.04
N ALA A 62 5.90 -28.33 -13.05
CA ALA A 62 6.90 -27.69 -13.90
C ALA A 62 6.28 -26.53 -14.69
N GLN A 63 5.08 -26.69 -15.23
CA GLN A 63 4.33 -25.63 -15.92
C GLN A 63 4.01 -24.48 -14.97
N LEU A 64 3.48 -24.74 -13.78
CA LEU A 64 3.20 -23.72 -12.76
C LEU A 64 4.46 -22.93 -12.37
N ARG A 65 5.59 -23.62 -12.22
CA ARG A 65 6.87 -22.96 -11.93
C ARG A 65 7.33 -22.05 -13.07
N GLN A 66 7.11 -22.49 -14.31
CA GLN A 66 7.43 -21.67 -15.49
C GLN A 66 6.52 -20.45 -15.60
N GLU A 67 5.21 -20.64 -15.39
CA GLU A 67 4.22 -19.54 -15.37
C GLU A 67 4.53 -18.55 -14.24
N ALA A 68 4.80 -19.05 -13.03
CA ALA A 68 5.19 -18.22 -11.89
C ALA A 68 6.50 -17.47 -12.14
N ALA A 69 7.50 -18.10 -12.78
CA ALA A 69 8.75 -17.44 -13.13
C ALA A 69 8.54 -16.29 -14.12
N ALA A 70 7.58 -16.43 -15.06
CA ALA A 70 7.23 -15.37 -16.00
C ALA A 70 6.50 -14.18 -15.35
N LEU A 71 5.84 -14.43 -14.20
CA LEU A 71 5.12 -13.42 -13.42
C LEU A 71 5.97 -12.79 -12.30
N GLN A 72 7.22 -13.25 -12.12
CA GLN A 72 8.00 -12.92 -10.93
C GLN A 72 8.32 -11.43 -10.81
N ARG A 73 7.57 -10.80 -9.91
CA ARG A 73 8.12 -9.71 -9.09
C ARG A 73 8.90 -10.36 -7.95
N GLN A 74 10.21 -10.11 -7.88
CA GLN A 74 10.98 -10.61 -6.75
C GLN A 74 10.50 -9.95 -5.47
N PRO A 75 10.02 -10.73 -4.48
CA PRO A 75 9.56 -10.17 -3.24
C PRO A 75 10.71 -9.53 -2.46
N ARG A 76 10.36 -8.57 -1.62
CA ARG A 76 11.32 -7.89 -0.76
C ARG A 76 11.05 -8.24 0.71
N ARG A 77 12.08 -8.14 1.51
CA ARG A 77 12.00 -8.25 2.98
C ARG A 77 12.91 -7.22 3.62
N ALA A 78 12.73 -6.97 4.90
CA ALA A 78 13.66 -6.16 5.66
C ALA A 78 15.06 -6.79 5.66
N LYS A 79 16.10 -5.98 5.55
CA LYS A 79 17.47 -6.41 5.79
C LYS A 79 17.63 -6.90 7.22
N ALA A 80 18.63 -7.74 7.48
CA ALA A 80 18.93 -8.21 8.82
C ALA A 80 19.12 -7.03 9.79
N GLY A 81 18.36 -7.03 10.89
CA GLY A 81 18.38 -5.95 11.88
C GLY A 81 17.61 -4.68 11.51
N ALA A 82 17.07 -4.58 10.29
CA ALA A 82 16.22 -3.46 9.89
C ALA A 82 14.75 -3.70 10.29
N ASN A 83 14.01 -2.59 10.49
CA ASN A 83 12.58 -2.60 10.74
C ASN A 83 11.90 -1.65 9.75
N VAL A 84 10.98 -2.18 8.96
CA VAL A 84 10.30 -1.48 7.85
C VAL A 84 8.84 -1.13 8.16
N THR A 85 8.45 -1.17 9.44
CA THR A 85 7.10 -0.78 9.85
C THR A 85 6.93 0.73 9.85
N GLN A 86 5.76 1.20 9.46
CA GLN A 86 5.47 2.64 9.48
C GLN A 86 5.57 3.22 10.90
N MET A 87 5.20 2.44 11.92
CA MET A 87 5.39 2.83 13.33
C MET A 87 6.87 3.05 13.69
N HIS A 88 7.77 2.23 13.15
CA HIS A 88 9.20 2.38 13.40
C HIS A 88 9.71 3.72 12.85
N TYR A 89 9.36 4.05 11.60
CA TYR A 89 9.72 5.34 11.01
C TYR A 89 9.10 6.51 11.78
N ALA A 90 7.82 6.41 12.12
CA ALA A 90 7.12 7.44 12.88
C ALA A 90 7.77 7.70 14.26
N LYS A 91 8.13 6.66 15.00
CA LYS A 91 8.83 6.80 16.29
C LYS A 91 10.23 7.40 16.16
N LYS A 92 10.87 7.28 15.00
CA LYS A 92 12.13 7.95 14.66
C LYS A 92 11.94 9.40 14.20
N GLY A 93 10.70 9.89 14.12
CA GLY A 93 10.40 11.22 13.60
C GLY A 93 10.44 11.33 12.07
N ILE A 94 10.55 10.21 11.37
CA ILE A 94 10.63 10.16 9.90
C ILE A 94 9.22 10.22 9.33
N ILE A 95 8.98 11.14 8.41
CA ILE A 95 7.78 11.21 7.58
C ILE A 95 8.05 10.39 6.33
N THR A 96 7.23 9.37 6.09
CA THR A 96 7.34 8.53 4.91
C THR A 96 6.41 9.04 3.81
N PRO A 97 6.70 8.75 2.52
CA PRO A 97 5.78 9.08 1.43
C PRO A 97 4.37 8.49 1.63
N GLU A 98 4.25 7.36 2.32
CA GLU A 98 2.96 6.78 2.68
C GLU A 98 2.17 7.68 3.65
N MET A 99 2.82 8.33 4.60
CA MET A 99 2.19 9.30 5.51
C MET A 99 1.76 10.57 4.78
N GLU A 100 2.56 11.05 3.83
CA GLU A 100 2.20 12.16 2.95
C GLU A 100 0.98 11.80 2.09
N TYR A 101 0.96 10.60 1.54
CA TYR A 101 -0.17 10.12 0.75
C TYR A 101 -1.47 10.07 1.58
N VAL A 102 -1.42 9.55 2.80
CA VAL A 102 -2.58 9.52 3.71
C VAL A 102 -3.08 10.94 3.96
N ALA A 103 -2.19 11.88 4.26
CA ALA A 103 -2.58 13.28 4.49
C ALA A 103 -3.27 13.89 3.27
N LEU A 104 -2.74 13.67 2.07
CA LEU A 104 -3.34 14.14 0.82
C LEU A 104 -4.72 13.53 0.55
N ARG A 105 -4.86 12.22 0.77
CA ARG A 105 -6.13 11.51 0.58
C ARG A 105 -7.21 12.01 1.54
N GLU A 106 -6.89 12.15 2.80
CA GLU A 106 -7.84 12.61 3.81
C GLU A 106 -8.30 14.06 3.55
N ASN A 107 -7.40 14.94 3.14
CA ASN A 107 -7.77 16.31 2.78
C ASN A 107 -8.61 16.35 1.48
N GLY A 108 -8.21 15.63 0.44
CA GLY A 108 -8.96 15.54 -0.82
C GLY A 108 -10.36 14.98 -0.63
N LYS A 109 -10.52 13.97 0.22
CA LYS A 109 -11.84 13.43 0.57
C LYS A 109 -12.73 14.47 1.23
N ARG A 110 -12.19 15.27 2.15
CA ARG A 110 -12.92 16.35 2.82
C ARG A 110 -13.33 17.45 1.86
N GLU A 111 -12.42 17.87 0.98
CA GLU A 111 -12.72 18.88 -0.06
C GLU A 111 -13.83 18.40 -0.99
N TRP A 112 -13.75 17.14 -1.44
CA TRP A 112 -14.78 16.53 -2.25
C TRP A 112 -16.13 16.48 -1.50
N MET A 113 -16.15 16.04 -0.26
CA MET A 113 -17.36 16.00 0.56
C MET A 113 -17.95 17.40 0.76
N ALA A 114 -17.12 18.41 1.01
CA ALA A 114 -17.58 19.79 1.18
C ALA A 114 -18.27 20.36 -0.07
N GLN A 115 -17.85 19.96 -1.27
CA GLN A 115 -18.49 20.36 -2.53
C GLN A 115 -19.89 19.75 -2.70
N TYR A 116 -20.13 18.55 -2.15
CA TYR A 116 -21.41 17.85 -2.30
C TYR A 116 -22.34 17.98 -1.10
N GLN A 117 -21.86 18.53 0.03
CA GLN A 117 -22.64 18.68 1.25
C GLN A 117 -23.07 20.14 1.43
N GLN A 118 -24.28 20.45 0.98
CA GLN A 118 -24.93 21.74 1.25
C GLN A 118 -25.63 21.79 2.62
N ASP A 119 -25.62 20.71 3.38
CA ASP A 119 -26.34 20.57 4.63
C ASP A 119 -25.40 20.27 5.80
N ALA A 120 -25.13 21.27 6.64
CA ALA A 120 -24.25 21.16 7.80
C ALA A 120 -24.69 20.08 8.81
N ALA A 121 -25.99 19.83 8.93
CA ALA A 121 -26.51 18.78 9.81
C ALA A 121 -26.20 17.38 9.30
N ARG A 122 -26.15 17.20 7.98
CA ARG A 122 -25.77 15.95 7.34
C ARG A 122 -24.27 15.71 7.45
N GLU A 123 -23.48 16.77 7.30
CA GLU A 123 -22.02 16.73 7.48
C GLU A 123 -21.67 16.28 8.90
N GLN A 124 -22.31 16.84 9.91
CA GLN A 124 -22.07 16.47 11.30
C GLN A 124 -22.43 15.01 11.61
N ARG A 125 -23.48 14.47 10.97
CA ARG A 125 -23.85 13.06 11.09
C ARG A 125 -22.86 12.12 10.40
N LEU A 126 -22.31 12.52 9.24
CA LEU A 126 -21.36 11.71 8.46
C LEU A 126 -19.94 11.74 9.05
N MET A 127 -19.55 12.81 9.71
CA MET A 127 -18.26 12.90 10.40
C MET A 127 -18.16 11.99 11.61
N GLY A 128 -19.29 11.50 12.13
CA GLY A 128 -19.32 10.65 13.30
C GLY A 128 -18.90 11.37 14.59
N ASN A 129 -18.88 10.63 15.68
CA ASN A 129 -18.35 11.13 16.93
C ASN A 129 -16.83 10.91 16.97
N PRO A 130 -16.01 11.95 17.13
CA PRO A 130 -14.55 11.80 17.18
C PRO A 130 -14.05 11.04 18.42
N MET A 131 -14.94 10.60 19.33
CA MET A 131 -14.59 9.82 20.51
C MET A 131 -13.45 10.45 21.33
N GLY A 132 -13.41 11.78 21.39
CA GLY A 132 -12.35 12.55 22.05
C GLY A 132 -11.10 12.80 21.20
N ALA A 133 -11.05 12.35 19.96
CA ALA A 133 -9.95 12.66 19.06
C ALA A 133 -10.05 14.11 18.58
N MET A 134 -8.98 14.88 18.76
CA MET A 134 -8.88 16.24 18.20
C MET A 134 -8.30 16.14 16.79
N ILE A 135 -9.18 15.96 15.81
CA ILE A 135 -8.78 15.88 14.41
C ILE A 135 -8.68 17.28 13.83
N PRO A 136 -7.52 17.74 13.35
CA PRO A 136 -7.36 19.06 12.77
C PRO A 136 -8.17 19.21 11.48
N LYS A 137 -8.50 20.46 11.11
CA LYS A 137 -9.22 20.74 9.85
C LYS A 137 -8.38 20.32 8.62
N ILE A 138 -7.08 20.48 8.69
CA ILE A 138 -6.12 20.07 7.66
C ILE A 138 -5.25 18.98 8.27
N ILE A 139 -5.22 17.82 7.65
CA ILE A 139 -4.35 16.71 8.02
C ILE A 139 -2.96 16.98 7.39
N THR A 140 -1.94 17.07 8.23
CA THR A 140 -0.55 17.20 7.76
C THR A 140 0.18 15.87 7.87
N PRO A 141 1.27 15.65 7.11
CA PRO A 141 2.10 14.46 7.26
C PRO A 141 2.67 14.28 8.67
N GLU A 142 2.98 15.38 9.35
CA GLU A 142 3.44 15.38 10.75
C GLU A 142 2.36 14.88 11.68
N PHE A 143 1.11 15.30 11.48
CA PHE A 143 -0.01 14.80 12.25
C PHE A 143 -0.19 13.29 12.05
N VAL A 144 -0.14 12.80 10.82
CA VAL A 144 -0.21 11.36 10.51
C VAL A 144 0.92 10.61 11.21
N ARG A 145 2.16 11.10 11.09
CA ARG A 145 3.33 10.52 11.78
C ARG A 145 3.10 10.42 13.29
N ASP A 146 2.64 11.48 13.92
CA ASP A 146 2.46 11.53 15.36
C ASP A 146 1.35 10.59 15.83
N GLU A 147 0.26 10.47 15.07
CA GLU A 147 -0.82 9.53 15.35
C GLU A 147 -0.36 8.07 15.21
N VAL A 148 0.46 7.77 14.18
CA VAL A 148 1.07 6.45 14.00
C VAL A 148 2.08 6.16 15.11
N ALA A 149 2.93 7.12 15.48
CA ALA A 149 3.92 6.96 16.55
C ALA A 149 3.29 6.65 17.90
N ARG A 150 2.12 7.24 18.17
CA ARG A 150 1.33 7.04 19.41
C ARG A 150 0.45 5.79 19.37
N GLY A 151 0.40 5.09 18.22
CA GLY A 151 -0.43 3.90 18.04
C GLY A 151 -1.93 4.19 17.90
N ARG A 152 -2.32 5.43 17.58
CA ARG A 152 -3.73 5.82 17.34
C ARG A 152 -4.15 5.69 15.89
N ALA A 153 -3.20 5.63 14.98
CA ALA A 153 -3.41 5.33 13.57
C ALA A 153 -2.49 4.19 13.12
N ILE A 154 -2.94 3.41 12.15
CA ILE A 154 -2.17 2.32 11.56
C ILE A 154 -2.16 2.51 10.05
N ILE A 155 -0.96 2.47 9.48
CA ILE A 155 -0.79 2.30 8.04
C ILE A 155 -0.43 0.83 7.83
N PRO A 156 -1.31 0.02 7.22
CA PRO A 156 -1.07 -1.41 7.03
C PRO A 156 0.19 -1.62 6.19
N ALA A 157 1.05 -2.52 6.62
CA ALA A 157 2.24 -2.93 5.89
C ALA A 157 2.57 -4.38 6.23
N ASN A 158 3.08 -5.12 5.25
CA ASN A 158 3.58 -6.46 5.48
C ASN A 158 5.11 -6.40 5.57
N ILE A 159 5.67 -6.79 6.72
CA ILE A 159 7.12 -6.76 6.95
C ILE A 159 7.89 -7.76 6.09
N ASN A 160 7.24 -8.82 5.64
CA ASN A 160 7.82 -9.84 4.76
C ASN A 160 7.60 -9.52 3.27
N HIS A 161 6.73 -8.58 2.97
CA HIS A 161 6.39 -8.13 1.63
C HIS A 161 6.13 -6.62 1.63
N PRO A 162 7.16 -5.80 1.94
CA PRO A 162 7.01 -4.34 2.00
C PRO A 162 6.62 -3.72 0.64
N GLU A 163 6.80 -4.46 -0.46
CA GLU A 163 6.40 -4.07 -1.81
C GLU A 163 4.89 -4.17 -2.07
N VAL A 164 4.13 -4.83 -1.19
CA VAL A 164 2.67 -4.91 -1.34
C VAL A 164 2.07 -3.54 -1.13
N GLU A 165 1.27 -3.12 -2.11
CA GLU A 165 0.58 -1.85 -2.02
C GLU A 165 -0.51 -1.91 -0.94
N PRO A 166 -0.50 -1.02 0.06
CA PRO A 166 -1.61 -0.92 0.99
C PRO A 166 -2.85 -0.46 0.23
N MET A 167 -3.94 -1.18 0.41
CA MET A 167 -5.24 -0.72 -0.06
C MET A 167 -5.66 0.46 0.80
N ALA A 168 -5.80 1.61 0.18
CA ALA A 168 -6.28 2.83 0.81
C ALA A 168 -7.78 3.03 0.54
#